data_94a0273725fc6b945a2077ac71f2083c
#
_entry.id   94a0273725fc6b945a2077ac71f2083c
#
_cell.length_a   1.000
_cell.length_b   1.000
_cell.length_c   1.000
_cell.angle_alpha   90.00
_cell.angle_beta   90.00
_cell.angle_gamma   90.00
#
_symmetry.space_group_name_H-M   'P 1'
#
loop_
_entity.id
_entity.type
_entity.pdbx_description
1 polymer ?
#
loop_
_entity_poly.entity_id
_entity_poly.type
_entity_poly.pdbx_seq_one_letter_code
_entity_poly.pdbx_strand_id
1 'polypeptide(L)'
;GLAKAFETAFKKNGGEIVKTIKITSGDKDFKAVVSQIKETNPDFMFLPLYHPEASMIARQSKQLGLEKPMFSGDGVANQTFIDLGGDAVNGYMFTDFFDYTNPPSQKSADFVAYHEKETGKAEMNSFTALGADTYNILIDAMNRCEDPTNSVCINEQIKKTTDFDGVSGKITINKEGNATRSAVIKEVKDGKAVFKATVNP
;
A
#
# COMPACT_ATOMS: atom_id res chain seq x y z
N GLY A 1 -2.80 8.90 10.17
CA GLY A 1 -1.46 8.97 9.57
C GLY A 1 -1.52 9.27 8.08
N LEU A 2 -1.92 8.30 7.27
CA LEU A 2 -1.88 8.36 5.80
C LEU A 2 -2.71 9.51 5.21
N ALA A 3 -3.92 9.76 5.72
CA ALA A 3 -4.75 10.89 5.28
C ALA A 3 -4.05 12.24 5.44
N LYS A 4 -3.41 12.46 6.61
CA LYS A 4 -2.67 13.70 6.88
C LYS A 4 -1.42 13.83 6.00
N ALA A 5 -0.71 12.74 5.77
CA ALA A 5 0.47 12.74 4.89
C ALA A 5 0.08 13.07 3.45
N PHE A 6 -0.99 12.45 2.94
CA PHE A 6 -1.56 12.75 1.64
C PHE A 6 -1.98 14.23 1.53
N GLU A 7 -2.77 14.74 2.49
CA GLU A 7 -3.21 16.14 2.49
C GLU A 7 -2.03 17.10 2.42
N THR A 8 -1.00 16.86 3.24
CA THR A 8 0.20 17.71 3.26
C THR A 8 0.91 17.72 1.91
N ALA A 9 1.15 16.54 1.33
CA ALA A 9 1.82 16.40 0.05
C ALA A 9 0.98 16.97 -1.10
N PHE A 10 -0.32 16.71 -1.10
CA PHE A 10 -1.25 17.17 -2.13
C PHE A 10 -1.34 18.69 -2.19
N LYS A 11 -1.51 19.35 -1.03
CA LYS A 11 -1.53 20.82 -0.94
C LYS A 11 -0.19 21.44 -1.35
N LYS A 12 0.95 20.82 -0.97
CA LYS A 12 2.28 21.27 -1.38
C LYS A 12 2.44 21.27 -2.92
N ASN A 13 1.76 20.36 -3.60
CA ASN A 13 1.77 20.25 -5.06
C ASN A 13 0.61 21.03 -5.74
N GLY A 14 -0.05 21.95 -5.04
CA GLY A 14 -1.09 22.82 -5.59
C GLY A 14 -2.50 22.23 -5.60
N GLY A 15 -2.70 21.06 -4.98
CA GLY A 15 -4.02 20.45 -4.86
C GLY A 15 -4.85 21.07 -3.73
N GLU A 16 -6.17 20.99 -3.83
CA GLU A 16 -7.13 21.47 -2.83
C GLU A 16 -7.92 20.29 -2.24
N ILE A 17 -8.06 20.27 -0.91
CA ILE A 17 -8.93 19.31 -0.20
C ILE A 17 -10.28 19.97 0.01
N VAL A 18 -11.23 19.63 -0.82
CA VAL A 18 -12.59 20.21 -0.78
C VAL A 18 -13.44 19.67 0.37
N LYS A 19 -13.17 18.44 0.82
CA LYS A 19 -13.88 17.81 1.94
C LYS A 19 -13.04 16.72 2.60
N THR A 20 -13.09 16.65 3.91
CA THR A 20 -12.58 15.52 4.70
C THR A 20 -13.72 14.97 5.55
N ILE A 21 -13.98 13.66 5.44
CA ILE A 21 -15.03 12.97 6.18
C ILE A 21 -14.38 11.84 6.98
N LYS A 22 -14.75 11.74 8.25
CA LYS A 22 -14.37 10.62 9.10
C LYS A 22 -15.45 9.55 9.03
N ILE A 23 -15.03 8.31 8.94
CA ILE A 23 -15.91 7.14 9.03
C ILE A 23 -15.54 6.31 10.25
N THR A 24 -16.44 5.45 10.69
CA THR A 24 -16.18 4.47 11.75
C THR A 24 -15.87 3.13 11.11
N SER A 25 -14.79 2.49 11.58
CA SER A 25 -14.45 1.14 11.12
C SER A 25 -15.54 0.16 11.53
N GLY A 26 -15.91 -0.72 10.59
CA GLY A 26 -17.00 -1.69 10.75
C GLY A 26 -18.37 -1.19 10.29
N ASP A 27 -18.51 0.09 9.94
CA ASP A 27 -19.74 0.60 9.30
C ASP A 27 -19.96 -0.10 7.96
N LYS A 28 -21.23 -0.27 7.58
CA LYS A 28 -21.64 -0.94 6.34
C LYS A 28 -22.47 -0.06 5.42
N ASP A 29 -23.00 1.04 5.92
CA ASP A 29 -23.80 1.99 5.14
C ASP A 29 -23.09 3.35 5.09
N PHE A 30 -22.63 3.70 3.91
CA PHE A 30 -21.91 4.93 3.60
C PHE A 30 -22.70 5.85 2.66
N LYS A 31 -24.00 5.60 2.42
CA LYS A 31 -24.81 6.38 1.47
C LYS A 31 -24.86 7.86 1.85
N ALA A 32 -24.98 8.17 3.14
CA ALA A 32 -24.94 9.55 3.62
C ALA A 32 -23.56 10.21 3.37
N VAL A 33 -22.48 9.45 3.58
CA VAL A 33 -21.09 9.89 3.28
C VAL A 33 -20.93 10.15 1.78
N VAL A 34 -21.36 9.21 0.95
CA VAL A 34 -21.30 9.34 -0.52
C VAL A 34 -22.12 10.54 -1.01
N SER A 35 -23.31 10.78 -0.45
CA SER A 35 -24.13 11.94 -0.79
C SER A 35 -23.43 13.25 -0.45
N GLN A 36 -22.81 13.35 0.72
CA GLN A 36 -22.02 14.52 1.11
C GLN A 36 -20.81 14.76 0.18
N ILE A 37 -20.15 13.68 -0.29
CA ILE A 37 -19.04 13.79 -1.25
C ILE A 37 -19.58 14.29 -2.60
N LYS A 38 -20.71 13.74 -3.06
CA LYS A 38 -21.32 14.12 -4.34
C LYS A 38 -21.68 15.60 -4.41
N GLU A 39 -22.15 16.19 -3.31
CA GLU A 39 -22.45 17.63 -3.19
C GLU A 39 -21.22 18.51 -3.42
N THR A 40 -20.02 18.03 -3.09
CA THR A 40 -18.79 18.79 -3.29
C THR A 40 -18.21 18.67 -4.69
N ASN A 41 -18.73 17.74 -5.51
CA ASN A 41 -18.28 17.44 -6.87
C ASN A 41 -16.74 17.40 -7.01
N PRO A 42 -16.04 16.53 -6.27
CA PRO A 42 -14.58 16.49 -6.31
C PRO A 42 -14.07 15.93 -7.65
N ASP A 43 -12.83 16.20 -8.00
CA ASP A 43 -12.19 15.58 -9.18
C ASP A 43 -11.87 14.12 -8.94
N PHE A 44 -11.54 13.74 -7.70
CA PHE A 44 -11.30 12.35 -7.29
C PHE A 44 -11.48 12.17 -5.77
N MET A 45 -11.47 10.94 -5.31
CA MET A 45 -11.55 10.58 -3.89
C MET A 45 -10.29 9.86 -3.45
N PHE A 46 -9.71 10.27 -2.31
CA PHE A 46 -8.66 9.52 -1.62
C PHE A 46 -9.24 8.81 -0.40
N LEU A 47 -9.18 7.49 -0.40
CA LEU A 47 -9.80 6.62 0.60
C LEU A 47 -8.70 5.83 1.35
N PRO A 48 -8.00 6.42 2.34
CA PRO A 48 -6.96 5.72 3.11
C PRO A 48 -7.59 4.75 4.12
N LEU A 49 -8.26 3.73 3.60
CA LEU A 49 -9.10 2.77 4.31
C LEU A 49 -8.62 1.34 4.04
N TYR A 50 -9.14 0.40 4.82
CA TYR A 50 -8.98 -1.02 4.54
C TYR A 50 -10.05 -1.52 3.58
N HIS A 51 -9.83 -2.74 3.05
CA HIS A 51 -10.64 -3.33 2.00
C HIS A 51 -12.15 -3.40 2.27
N PRO A 52 -12.66 -3.68 3.49
CA PRO A 52 -14.11 -3.78 3.69
C PRO A 52 -14.82 -2.46 3.42
N GLU A 53 -14.39 -1.38 4.06
CA GLU A 53 -15.02 -0.07 3.96
C GLU A 53 -14.79 0.57 2.58
N ALA A 54 -13.55 0.46 2.03
CA ALA A 54 -13.24 1.00 0.72
C ALA A 54 -14.09 0.35 -0.39
N SER A 55 -14.26 -0.98 -0.36
CA SER A 55 -15.12 -1.70 -1.31
C SER A 55 -16.58 -1.28 -1.21
N MET A 56 -17.10 -1.11 0.01
CA MET A 56 -18.48 -0.69 0.23
C MET A 56 -18.73 0.75 -0.23
N ILE A 57 -17.78 1.67 0.04
CA ILE A 57 -17.87 3.05 -0.44
C ILE A 57 -17.85 3.06 -1.97
N ALA A 58 -16.96 2.31 -2.63
CA ALA A 58 -16.93 2.23 -4.08
C ALA A 58 -18.25 1.73 -4.67
N ARG A 59 -18.83 0.65 -4.11
CA ARG A 59 -20.13 0.12 -4.56
C ARG A 59 -21.28 1.11 -4.34
N GLN A 60 -21.33 1.75 -3.18
CA GLN A 60 -22.39 2.72 -2.88
C GLN A 60 -22.23 4.01 -3.67
N SER A 61 -20.99 4.41 -4.01
CA SER A 61 -20.72 5.50 -4.94
C SER A 61 -21.30 5.21 -6.32
N LYS A 62 -21.03 4.03 -6.88
CA LYS A 62 -21.61 3.59 -8.16
C LYS A 62 -23.13 3.55 -8.12
N GLN A 63 -23.72 3.00 -7.04
CA GLN A 63 -25.18 2.96 -6.85
C GLN A 63 -25.84 4.35 -6.81
N LEU A 64 -25.15 5.34 -6.27
CA LEU A 64 -25.63 6.73 -6.16
C LEU A 64 -25.19 7.61 -7.32
N GLY A 65 -24.55 7.04 -8.36
CA GLY A 65 -24.09 7.77 -9.53
C GLY A 65 -22.97 8.77 -9.23
N LEU A 66 -22.10 8.45 -8.28
CA LEU A 66 -20.85 9.18 -8.02
C LEU A 66 -19.71 8.43 -8.73
N GLU A 67 -19.44 8.79 -9.97
CA GLU A 67 -18.42 8.18 -10.81
C GLU A 67 -17.17 9.08 -10.86
N LYS A 68 -16.35 8.98 -9.83
CA LYS A 68 -15.10 9.71 -9.71
C LYS A 68 -13.93 8.74 -9.51
N PRO A 69 -12.73 9.05 -10.03
CA PRO A 69 -11.53 8.26 -9.74
C PRO A 69 -11.33 8.09 -8.23
N MET A 70 -10.95 6.89 -7.82
CA MET A 70 -10.70 6.56 -6.40
C MET A 70 -9.27 6.08 -6.22
N PHE A 71 -8.65 6.53 -5.14
CA PHE A 71 -7.28 6.20 -4.78
C PHE A 71 -7.20 5.76 -3.32
N SER A 72 -6.31 4.81 -3.04
CA SER A 72 -5.99 4.34 -1.68
C SER A 72 -4.50 4.15 -1.45
N GLY A 73 -4.17 3.80 -0.21
CA GLY A 73 -2.91 3.15 0.14
C GLY A 73 -3.01 1.63 0.04
N ASP A 74 -2.04 0.96 0.62
CA ASP A 74 -1.86 -0.49 0.64
C ASP A 74 -2.92 -1.29 1.41
N GLY A 75 -3.77 -0.63 2.19
CA GLY A 75 -4.89 -1.26 2.92
C GLY A 75 -5.90 -2.01 2.03
N VAL A 76 -5.90 -1.73 0.73
CA VAL A 76 -6.74 -2.40 -0.28
C VAL A 76 -5.95 -3.36 -1.18
N ALA A 77 -4.67 -3.57 -0.93
CA ALA A 77 -3.77 -4.37 -1.77
C ALA A 77 -3.98 -5.88 -1.59
N ASN A 78 -5.21 -6.34 -1.76
CA ASN A 78 -5.56 -7.77 -1.68
C ASN A 78 -6.76 -8.10 -2.57
N GLN A 79 -6.87 -9.38 -2.98
CA GLN A 79 -7.94 -9.85 -3.85
C GLN A 79 -9.33 -9.68 -3.21
N THR A 80 -9.46 -9.79 -1.90
CA THR A 80 -10.73 -9.60 -1.18
C THR A 80 -11.34 -8.21 -1.44
N PHE A 81 -10.51 -7.16 -1.57
CA PHE A 81 -10.98 -5.83 -1.96
C PHE A 81 -11.68 -5.85 -3.31
N ILE A 82 -11.06 -6.52 -4.29
CA ILE A 82 -11.57 -6.62 -5.66
C ILE A 82 -12.86 -7.44 -5.69
N ASP A 83 -12.85 -8.60 -5.03
CA ASP A 83 -14.00 -9.50 -4.96
C ASP A 83 -15.23 -8.83 -4.31
N LEU A 84 -15.02 -8.10 -3.21
CA LEU A 84 -16.09 -7.36 -2.53
C LEU A 84 -16.57 -6.15 -3.34
N GLY A 85 -15.65 -5.48 -4.03
CA GLY A 85 -15.95 -4.29 -4.82
C GLY A 85 -16.63 -4.60 -6.15
N GLY A 86 -16.29 -5.73 -6.75
CA GLY A 86 -16.76 -6.14 -8.08
C GLY A 86 -16.47 -5.04 -9.13
N ASP A 87 -17.43 -4.81 -10.02
CA ASP A 87 -17.28 -3.79 -11.08
C ASP A 87 -17.12 -2.35 -10.56
N ALA A 88 -17.48 -2.10 -9.29
CA ALA A 88 -17.41 -0.75 -8.74
C ALA A 88 -15.97 -0.30 -8.43
N VAL A 89 -15.02 -1.22 -8.38
CA VAL A 89 -13.60 -0.92 -8.17
C VAL A 89 -12.77 -0.99 -9.45
N ASN A 90 -13.39 -1.20 -10.61
CA ASN A 90 -12.65 -1.15 -11.88
C ASN A 90 -12.12 0.28 -12.12
N GLY A 91 -10.83 0.43 -12.43
CA GLY A 91 -10.14 1.71 -12.51
C GLY A 91 -9.69 2.30 -11.16
N TYR A 92 -9.98 1.62 -10.05
CA TYR A 92 -9.51 2.04 -8.73
C TYR A 92 -7.98 1.89 -8.64
N MET A 93 -7.28 2.93 -8.17
CA MET A 93 -5.83 2.92 -8.05
C MET A 93 -5.41 2.92 -6.58
N PHE A 94 -4.28 2.28 -6.29
CA PHE A 94 -3.72 2.26 -4.94
C PHE A 94 -2.20 2.14 -4.96
N THR A 95 -1.58 2.61 -3.90
CA THR A 95 -0.17 2.36 -3.67
C THR A 95 0.04 1.01 -3.01
N ASP A 96 1.11 0.34 -3.38
CA ASP A 96 1.59 -0.89 -2.76
C ASP A 96 3.12 -0.83 -2.69
N PHE A 97 3.77 -1.83 -2.14
CA PHE A 97 5.22 -1.83 -1.95
C PHE A 97 5.96 -2.93 -2.72
N PHE A 98 5.23 -3.82 -3.35
CA PHE A 98 5.81 -4.88 -4.18
C PHE A 98 4.81 -5.35 -5.24
N ASP A 99 5.34 -5.67 -6.41
CA ASP A 99 4.58 -6.35 -7.46
C ASP A 99 5.40 -7.52 -8.01
N TYR A 100 4.88 -8.74 -7.85
CA TYR A 100 5.55 -9.95 -8.28
C TYR A 100 5.67 -10.07 -9.81
N THR A 101 4.85 -9.33 -10.56
CA THR A 101 4.90 -9.30 -12.04
C THR A 101 5.94 -8.31 -12.55
N ASN A 102 6.42 -7.41 -11.68
CA ASN A 102 7.44 -6.40 -12.02
C ASN A 102 8.50 -6.31 -10.89
N PRO A 103 9.24 -7.39 -10.62
CA PRO A 103 10.23 -7.41 -9.55
C PRO A 103 11.34 -6.39 -9.80
N PRO A 104 11.72 -5.57 -8.79
CA PRO A 104 12.66 -4.46 -8.98
C PRO A 104 14.12 -4.87 -9.14
N SER A 105 14.46 -6.13 -8.87
CA SER A 105 15.85 -6.64 -8.94
C SER A 105 15.89 -8.14 -9.25
N GLN A 106 17.08 -8.66 -9.55
CA GLN A 106 17.27 -10.11 -9.70
C GLN A 106 16.94 -10.85 -8.40
N LYS A 107 17.36 -10.33 -7.23
CA LYS A 107 17.00 -10.89 -5.92
C LYS A 107 15.49 -10.98 -5.72
N SER A 108 14.75 -9.97 -6.18
CA SER A 108 13.30 -9.94 -6.14
C SER A 108 12.70 -11.03 -7.05
N ALA A 109 13.24 -11.18 -8.26
CA ALA A 109 12.80 -12.22 -9.21
C ALA A 109 13.09 -13.63 -8.67
N ASP A 110 14.26 -13.84 -8.06
CA ASP A 110 14.65 -15.10 -7.43
C ASP A 110 13.71 -15.45 -6.26
N PHE A 111 13.31 -14.45 -5.48
CA PHE A 111 12.33 -14.62 -4.40
C PHE A 111 10.95 -15.02 -4.93
N VAL A 112 10.49 -14.40 -6.02
CA VAL A 112 9.22 -14.79 -6.68
C VAL A 112 9.28 -16.23 -7.16
N ALA A 113 10.38 -16.61 -7.83
CA ALA A 113 10.59 -17.99 -8.29
C ALA A 113 10.66 -19.00 -7.14
N TYR A 114 11.30 -18.64 -6.02
CA TYR A 114 11.31 -19.47 -4.82
C TYR A 114 9.89 -19.64 -4.25
N HIS A 115 9.14 -18.53 -4.12
CA HIS A 115 7.76 -18.58 -3.65
C HIS A 115 6.88 -19.47 -4.54
N GLU A 116 7.00 -19.34 -5.87
CA GLU A 116 6.27 -20.18 -6.81
C GLU A 116 6.60 -21.66 -6.64
N LYS A 117 7.87 -22.00 -6.49
CA LYS A 117 8.32 -23.37 -6.23
C LYS A 117 7.72 -23.95 -4.96
N GLU A 118 7.67 -23.18 -3.86
CA GLU A 118 7.20 -23.65 -2.55
C GLU A 118 5.66 -23.68 -2.44
N THR A 119 4.95 -22.78 -3.13
CA THR A 119 3.49 -22.61 -2.98
C THR A 119 2.68 -23.05 -4.20
N GLY A 120 3.34 -23.32 -5.32
CA GLY A 120 2.71 -23.68 -6.60
C GLY A 120 2.16 -22.48 -7.39
N LYS A 121 2.40 -21.24 -6.94
CA LYS A 121 1.95 -20.03 -7.64
C LYS A 121 2.90 -18.86 -7.39
N ALA A 122 3.17 -18.05 -8.44
CA ALA A 122 3.96 -16.81 -8.33
C ALA A 122 3.19 -15.70 -7.63
N GLU A 123 1.86 -15.71 -7.71
CA GLU A 123 0.99 -14.70 -7.11
C GLU A 123 1.17 -14.65 -5.60
N MET A 124 1.50 -13.46 -5.09
CA MET A 124 1.67 -13.19 -3.67
C MET A 124 1.19 -11.79 -3.30
N ASN A 125 0.81 -11.63 -2.05
CA ASN A 125 0.58 -10.33 -1.46
C ASN A 125 1.92 -9.63 -1.21
N SER A 126 1.99 -8.32 -1.37
CA SER A 126 3.20 -7.52 -1.09
C SER A 126 3.74 -7.74 0.33
N PHE A 127 2.89 -8.00 1.31
CA PHE A 127 3.30 -8.30 2.69
C PHE A 127 4.19 -9.55 2.80
N THR A 128 4.12 -10.48 1.84
CA THR A 128 5.05 -11.63 1.78
C THR A 128 6.48 -11.16 1.54
N ALA A 129 6.70 -10.26 0.59
CA ALA A 129 8.00 -9.65 0.33
C ALA A 129 8.47 -8.76 1.49
N LEU A 130 7.54 -7.98 2.09
CA LEU A 130 7.83 -7.13 3.24
C LEU A 130 8.22 -7.92 4.48
N GLY A 131 7.57 -9.05 4.71
CA GLY A 131 7.92 -9.97 5.80
C GLY A 131 9.33 -10.53 5.64
N ALA A 132 9.71 -10.93 4.43
CA ALA A 132 11.07 -11.37 4.11
C ALA A 132 12.09 -10.23 4.34
N ASP A 133 11.80 -9.00 3.92
CA ASP A 133 12.68 -7.85 4.15
C ASP A 133 12.82 -7.53 5.64
N THR A 134 11.73 -7.58 6.39
CA THR A 134 11.76 -7.36 7.84
C THR A 134 12.65 -8.37 8.53
N TYR A 135 12.51 -9.66 8.18
CA TYR A 135 13.34 -10.73 8.70
C TYR A 135 14.83 -10.50 8.34
N ASN A 136 15.12 -10.22 7.08
CA ASN A 136 16.49 -10.04 6.60
C ASN A 136 17.18 -8.81 7.23
N ILE A 137 16.47 -7.69 7.40
CA ILE A 137 16.99 -6.50 8.09
C ILE A 137 17.27 -6.80 9.57
N LEU A 138 16.39 -7.56 10.22
CA LEU A 138 16.58 -7.96 11.61
C LEU A 138 17.83 -8.82 11.76
N ILE A 139 18.01 -9.85 10.93
CA ILE A 139 19.19 -10.73 10.94
C ILE A 139 20.48 -9.93 10.65
N ASP A 140 20.44 -9.03 9.68
CA ASP A 140 21.58 -8.17 9.37
C ASP A 140 21.95 -7.27 10.56
N ALA A 141 20.95 -6.69 11.24
CA ALA A 141 21.18 -5.89 12.44
C ALA A 141 21.76 -6.71 13.60
N MET A 142 21.25 -7.94 13.82
CA MET A 142 21.77 -8.87 14.83
C MET A 142 23.23 -9.23 14.55
N ASN A 143 23.60 -9.50 13.28
CA ASN A 143 24.96 -9.84 12.88
C ASN A 143 25.95 -8.67 13.05
N ARG A 144 25.46 -7.45 13.14
CA ARG A 144 26.28 -6.25 13.41
C ARG A 144 26.48 -5.97 14.90
N CYS A 145 25.87 -6.77 15.79
CA CYS A 145 26.05 -6.67 17.22
C CYS A 145 27.02 -7.75 17.72
N GLU A 146 27.84 -7.39 18.71
CA GLU A 146 28.72 -8.36 19.41
C GLU A 146 27.91 -9.44 20.13
N ASP A 147 26.81 -9.02 20.78
CA ASP A 147 25.78 -9.92 21.33
C ASP A 147 24.51 -9.80 20.47
N PRO A 148 24.20 -10.81 19.65
CA PRO A 148 23.02 -10.80 18.77
C PRO A 148 21.68 -10.93 19.51
N THR A 149 21.69 -11.05 20.83
CA THR A 149 20.48 -11.04 21.68
C THR A 149 20.23 -9.69 22.34
N ASN A 150 21.15 -8.74 22.23
CA ASN A 150 21.03 -7.42 22.82
C ASN A 150 20.06 -6.54 22.01
N SER A 151 18.83 -6.41 22.51
CA SER A 151 17.76 -5.66 21.83
C SER A 151 18.08 -4.17 21.63
N VAL A 152 18.85 -3.55 22.52
CA VAL A 152 19.26 -2.14 22.40
C VAL A 152 20.21 -2.00 21.21
N CYS A 153 21.26 -2.85 21.14
CA CYS A 153 22.17 -2.87 20.00
C CYS A 153 21.42 -3.11 18.68
N ILE A 154 20.56 -4.13 18.65
CA ILE A 154 19.79 -4.48 17.44
C ILE A 154 18.97 -3.27 16.95
N ASN A 155 18.26 -2.58 17.85
CA ASN A 155 17.47 -1.39 17.50
C ASN A 155 18.34 -0.27 16.94
N GLU A 156 19.52 -0.03 17.51
CA GLU A 156 20.49 0.95 16.98
C GLU A 156 21.01 0.55 15.60
N GLN A 157 21.29 -0.73 15.39
CA GLN A 157 21.74 -1.22 14.08
C GLN A 157 20.64 -1.15 13.01
N ILE A 158 19.38 -1.44 13.36
CA ILE A 158 18.24 -1.25 12.45
C ILE A 158 18.17 0.20 11.98
N LYS A 159 18.31 1.18 12.88
CA LYS A 159 18.28 2.62 12.55
C LYS A 159 19.45 3.06 11.65
N LYS A 160 20.53 2.29 11.59
CA LYS A 160 21.68 2.53 10.70
C LYS A 160 21.55 1.86 9.33
N THR A 161 20.44 1.15 9.09
CA THR A 161 20.19 0.47 7.80
C THR A 161 20.04 1.50 6.69
N THR A 162 20.93 1.45 5.71
CA THR A 162 20.96 2.34 4.54
C THR A 162 21.14 1.51 3.28
N ASP A 163 20.36 1.81 2.25
CA ASP A 163 20.39 1.15 0.93
C ASP A 163 20.42 -0.38 1.00
N PHE A 164 19.74 -0.92 2.02
CA PHE A 164 19.62 -2.36 2.20
C PHE A 164 18.99 -3.00 0.97
N ASP A 165 19.64 -4.02 0.41
CA ASP A 165 19.17 -4.73 -0.76
C ASP A 165 18.09 -5.75 -0.37
N GLY A 166 16.86 -5.27 -0.26
CA GLY A 166 15.68 -6.07 0.08
C GLY A 166 15.07 -6.79 -1.12
N VAL A 167 14.15 -7.69 -0.82
CA VAL A 167 13.29 -8.35 -1.82
C VAL A 167 12.37 -7.33 -2.51
N SER A 168 11.83 -6.37 -1.75
CA SER A 168 10.96 -5.33 -2.28
C SER A 168 11.72 -4.11 -2.85
N GLY A 169 13.05 -4.19 -3.00
CA GLY A 169 13.92 -3.14 -3.50
C GLY A 169 14.82 -2.55 -2.40
N LYS A 170 15.41 -1.39 -2.67
CA LYS A 170 16.30 -0.71 -1.72
C LYS A 170 15.51 -0.11 -0.56
N ILE A 171 16.01 -0.32 0.66
CA ILE A 171 15.37 0.12 1.90
C ILE A 171 16.37 0.89 2.75
N THR A 172 16.00 2.10 3.16
CA THR A 172 16.74 2.90 4.14
C THR A 172 15.83 3.17 5.33
N ILE A 173 16.31 2.96 6.55
CA ILE A 173 15.58 3.31 7.77
C ILE A 173 16.01 4.71 8.21
N ASN A 174 15.07 5.62 8.35
CA ASN A 174 15.35 6.97 8.81
C ASN A 174 15.51 7.04 10.35
N LYS A 175 15.88 8.21 10.86
CA LYS A 175 16.13 8.41 12.31
C LYS A 175 14.90 8.16 13.18
N GLU A 176 13.72 8.35 12.62
CA GLU A 176 12.42 8.10 13.27
C GLU A 176 12.02 6.62 13.25
N GLY A 177 12.82 5.77 12.56
CA GLY A 177 12.54 4.33 12.42
C GLY A 177 11.60 3.98 11.26
N ASN A 178 11.31 4.93 10.37
CA ASN A 178 10.48 4.68 9.20
C ASN A 178 11.31 4.21 8.01
N ALA A 179 10.78 3.26 7.24
CA ALA A 179 11.39 2.81 6.00
C ALA A 179 11.13 3.81 4.87
N THR A 180 12.21 4.27 4.23
CA THR A 180 12.18 5.00 2.95
C THR A 180 12.49 4.02 1.85
N ARG A 181 11.63 3.92 0.84
CA ARG A 181 11.72 2.95 -0.26
C ARG A 181 10.77 3.33 -1.39
N SER A 182 10.94 2.73 -2.56
CA SER A 182 10.01 2.89 -3.66
C SER A 182 8.63 2.32 -3.33
N ALA A 183 7.60 2.92 -3.90
CA ALA A 183 6.25 2.40 -3.92
C ALA A 183 5.85 2.03 -5.36
N VAL A 184 4.91 1.12 -5.51
CA VAL A 184 4.28 0.81 -6.79
C VAL A 184 2.86 1.33 -6.81
N ILE A 185 2.42 1.81 -7.97
CA ILE A 185 1.02 2.13 -8.23
C ILE A 185 0.40 0.93 -8.94
N LYS A 186 -0.72 0.47 -8.44
CA LYS A 186 -1.54 -0.58 -9.05
C LYS A 186 -2.91 -0.02 -9.42
N GLU A 187 -3.51 -0.59 -10.45
CA GLU A 187 -4.86 -0.29 -10.91
C GLU A 187 -5.68 -1.57 -10.95
N VAL A 188 -6.92 -1.53 -10.47
CA VAL A 188 -7.85 -2.65 -10.64
C VAL A 188 -8.37 -2.63 -12.07
N LYS A 189 -8.11 -3.71 -12.82
CA LYS A 189 -8.57 -3.89 -14.18
C LYS A 189 -9.05 -5.32 -14.39
N ASP A 190 -10.28 -5.46 -14.86
CA ASP A 190 -10.89 -6.77 -15.18
C ASP A 190 -10.76 -7.79 -14.02
N GLY A 191 -11.04 -7.34 -12.80
CA GLY A 191 -11.01 -8.17 -11.59
C GLY A 191 -9.63 -8.52 -11.06
N LYS A 192 -8.58 -7.82 -11.52
CA LYS A 192 -7.19 -8.02 -11.07
C LYS A 192 -6.51 -6.70 -10.76
N ALA A 193 -5.58 -6.72 -9.80
CA ALA A 193 -4.67 -5.61 -9.60
C ALA A 193 -3.51 -5.72 -10.60
N VAL A 194 -3.33 -4.72 -11.45
CA VAL A 194 -2.26 -4.67 -12.46
C VAL A 194 -1.26 -3.57 -12.12
N PHE A 195 0.02 -3.85 -12.34
CA PHE A 195 1.09 -2.87 -12.19
C PHE A 195 0.89 -1.71 -13.15
N LYS A 196 1.11 -0.48 -12.68
CA LYS A 196 0.99 0.74 -13.47
C LYS A 196 2.28 1.56 -13.50
N ALA A 197 2.91 1.77 -12.36
CA ALA A 197 4.12 2.57 -12.26
C ALA A 197 4.89 2.27 -10.96
N THR A 198 6.18 2.63 -10.95
CA THR A 198 6.99 2.73 -9.74
C THR A 198 7.21 4.19 -9.40
N VAL A 199 7.10 4.53 -8.12
CA VAL A 199 7.40 5.87 -7.58
C VAL A 199 8.58 5.74 -6.63
N ASN A 200 9.67 6.42 -6.94
CA ASN A 200 10.86 6.47 -6.10
C ASN A 200 10.74 7.55 -5.03
N PRO A 201 11.44 7.40 -3.87
CA PRO A 201 11.46 8.39 -2.79
C PRO A 201 11.96 9.76 -3.22
#